data_932fda172d2577edcc1c1ba8874adbad
#
_entry.id   932fda172d2577edcc1c1ba8874adbad
#
_cell.length_a   1.000
_cell.length_b   1.000
_cell.length_c   1.000
_cell.angle_alpha   90.00
_cell.angle_beta   90.00
_cell.angle_gamma   90.00
#
_symmetry.space_group_name_H-M   'P 1'
#
loop_
_entity.id
_entity.type
_entity.pdbx_description
1 polymer ?
#
loop_
_entity_poly.entity_id
_entity_poly.type
_entity_poly.pdbx_seq_one_letter_code
_entity_poly.pdbx_strand_id
1 'polypeptide(L)'
;MAQKSFRSWLLILAVLGASLDQVSKYGVFHWLQQDGHYDSGKNVGSTDVIPHAFKLYAQYSDDAPVDGRQPQVNQGALFGFLNEHKGVANFVFALVSVVAGVAIVIWSYRRTSPGDWLLSTALGLILAGTIGNLYDRIVFHGVRDFLYWYYKVNWPVFNVADCCLVCGAFLLLAQAFFAQPATEKKTLIMPAAAESLPNPEVARIN
;
A
#
# COMPACT_ATOMS: atom_id res chain seq x y z
N MET A 1 20.29 25.47 -3.51
CA MET A 1 19.94 24.56 -2.39
C MET A 1 19.56 23.22 -2.97
N ALA A 2 20.22 22.12 -2.55
CA ALA A 2 19.88 20.78 -3.03
C ALA A 2 18.49 20.40 -2.51
N GLN A 3 17.60 20.11 -3.44
CA GLN A 3 16.22 19.72 -3.15
C GLN A 3 16.23 18.32 -2.52
N LYS A 4 15.72 18.20 -1.26
CA LYS A 4 15.68 16.91 -0.52
C LYS A 4 14.81 15.90 -1.27
N SER A 5 15.39 14.76 -1.61
CA SER A 5 14.64 13.63 -2.18
C SER A 5 14.03 12.80 -1.04
N PHE A 6 12.71 12.57 -1.06
CA PHE A 6 12.03 11.70 -0.10
C PHE A 6 11.99 10.22 -0.52
N ARG A 7 12.85 9.80 -1.48
CA ARG A 7 12.95 8.40 -1.92
C ARG A 7 13.35 7.46 -0.78
N SER A 8 14.36 7.86 -0.02
CA SER A 8 14.80 7.07 1.14
C SER A 8 13.68 6.91 2.16
N TRP A 9 12.86 7.94 2.37
CA TRP A 9 11.69 7.88 3.24
C TRP A 9 10.66 6.87 2.74
N LEU A 10 10.31 6.88 1.45
CA LEU A 10 9.43 5.89 0.81
C LEU A 10 9.94 4.47 1.05
N LEU A 11 11.22 4.21 0.77
CA LEU A 11 11.82 2.88 0.91
C LEU A 11 11.89 2.44 2.38
N ILE A 12 12.22 3.34 3.30
CA ILE A 12 12.23 3.06 4.74
C ILE A 12 10.82 2.65 5.20
N LEU A 13 9.80 3.39 4.83
CA LEU A 13 8.42 3.05 5.17
C LEU A 13 7.99 1.71 4.57
N ALA A 14 8.37 1.44 3.32
CA ALA A 14 8.08 0.18 2.67
C ALA A 14 8.69 -1.01 3.42
N VAL A 15 9.97 -0.90 3.80
CA VAL A 15 10.68 -1.96 4.54
C VAL A 15 10.10 -2.11 5.95
N LEU A 16 9.92 -1.01 6.68
CA LEU A 16 9.38 -1.06 8.05
C LEU A 16 7.95 -1.62 8.09
N GLY A 17 7.07 -1.15 7.19
CA GLY A 17 5.69 -1.62 7.14
C GLY A 17 5.58 -3.09 6.73
N ALA A 18 6.33 -3.53 5.71
CA ALA A 18 6.37 -4.94 5.31
C ALA A 18 6.95 -5.83 6.42
N SER A 19 7.99 -5.37 7.11
CA SER A 19 8.58 -6.08 8.25
C SER A 19 7.58 -6.19 9.41
N LEU A 20 6.89 -5.11 9.74
CA LEU A 20 5.87 -5.09 10.78
C LEU A 20 4.72 -6.06 10.45
N ASP A 21 4.27 -6.07 9.20
CA ASP A 21 3.24 -7.00 8.73
C ASP A 21 3.71 -8.45 8.92
N GLN A 22 4.90 -8.81 8.48
CA GLN A 22 5.38 -10.18 8.59
C GLN A 22 5.66 -10.59 10.03
N VAL A 23 6.30 -9.74 10.84
CA VAL A 23 6.55 -10.01 12.27
C VAL A 23 5.24 -10.22 13.01
N SER A 24 4.22 -9.37 12.76
CA SER A 24 2.91 -9.52 13.40
C SER A 24 2.21 -10.81 12.96
N LYS A 25 2.23 -11.17 11.67
CA LYS A 25 1.64 -12.41 11.17
C LYS A 25 2.29 -13.64 11.81
N TYR A 26 3.61 -13.75 11.75
CA TYR A 26 4.31 -14.88 12.37
C TYR A 26 4.09 -14.93 13.88
N GLY A 27 4.21 -13.78 14.57
CA GLY A 27 4.04 -13.70 16.01
C GLY A 27 2.62 -14.07 16.46
N VAL A 28 1.60 -13.49 15.84
CA VAL A 28 0.21 -13.73 16.22
C VAL A 28 -0.23 -15.16 15.92
N PHE A 29 0.09 -15.68 14.71
CA PHE A 29 -0.25 -17.06 14.39
C PHE A 29 0.44 -18.05 15.30
N HIS A 30 1.73 -17.85 15.63
CA HIS A 30 2.42 -18.70 16.58
C HIS A 30 1.82 -18.61 17.98
N TRP A 31 1.53 -17.41 18.46
CA TRP A 31 0.95 -17.20 19.79
C TRP A 31 -0.45 -17.79 19.94
N LEU A 32 -1.29 -17.64 18.92
CA LEU A 32 -2.66 -18.16 18.95
C LEU A 32 -2.76 -19.69 18.81
N GLN A 33 -1.67 -20.37 18.48
CA GLN A 33 -1.61 -21.85 18.51
C GLN A 33 -1.36 -22.41 19.90
N GLN A 34 -0.95 -21.56 20.85
CA GLN A 34 -0.61 -22.00 22.20
C GLN A 34 -1.86 -22.30 23.04
N ASP A 35 -1.66 -23.12 24.08
CA ASP A 35 -2.72 -23.45 25.03
C ASP A 35 -3.33 -22.19 25.67
N GLY A 36 -4.65 -22.22 25.85
CA GLY A 36 -5.42 -21.09 26.36
C GLY A 36 -5.96 -20.12 25.29
N HIS A 37 -5.43 -20.15 24.06
CA HIS A 37 -5.92 -19.33 22.95
C HIS A 37 -6.53 -20.18 21.83
N TYR A 38 -6.19 -21.46 21.75
CA TYR A 38 -6.57 -22.36 20.69
C TYR A 38 -7.74 -23.28 21.08
N ASP A 39 -8.78 -23.29 20.25
CA ASP A 39 -9.92 -24.20 20.32
C ASP A 39 -9.74 -25.32 19.28
N SER A 40 -9.37 -26.52 19.75
CA SER A 40 -9.15 -27.69 18.90
C SER A 40 -10.43 -28.21 18.23
N GLY A 41 -11.59 -27.95 18.82
CA GLY A 41 -12.86 -28.36 18.20
C GLY A 41 -13.28 -27.53 17.02
N LYS A 42 -12.70 -26.35 16.85
CA LYS A 42 -12.98 -25.41 15.75
C LYS A 42 -11.77 -25.11 14.89
N ASN A 43 -10.58 -25.60 15.25
CA ASN A 43 -9.30 -25.25 14.63
C ASN A 43 -9.04 -23.74 14.52
N VAL A 44 -9.39 -23.01 15.59
CA VAL A 44 -9.32 -21.56 15.66
C VAL A 44 -8.53 -21.12 16.88
N GLY A 45 -7.57 -20.24 16.69
CA GLY A 45 -6.97 -19.46 17.76
C GLY A 45 -7.62 -18.08 17.84
N SER A 46 -8.01 -17.63 19.02
CA SER A 46 -8.57 -16.30 19.17
C SER A 46 -8.37 -15.71 20.56
N THR A 47 -8.21 -14.38 20.61
CA THR A 47 -8.15 -13.62 21.88
C THR A 47 -8.75 -12.24 21.67
N ASP A 48 -9.68 -11.86 22.56
CA ASP A 48 -10.27 -10.52 22.53
C ASP A 48 -9.25 -9.48 23.00
N VAL A 49 -8.98 -8.50 22.15
CA VAL A 49 -8.19 -7.30 22.47
C VAL A 49 -9.11 -6.23 23.07
N ILE A 50 -10.28 -6.06 22.48
CA ILE A 50 -11.37 -5.23 23.01
C ILE A 50 -12.60 -6.11 23.11
N PRO A 51 -13.08 -6.43 24.33
CA PRO A 51 -14.26 -7.27 24.51
C PRO A 51 -15.45 -6.78 23.68
N HIS A 52 -16.10 -7.69 22.97
CA HIS A 52 -17.28 -7.45 22.13
C HIS A 52 -17.03 -6.54 20.90
N ALA A 53 -15.78 -6.24 20.55
CA ALA A 53 -15.50 -5.33 19.44
C ALA A 53 -14.36 -5.77 18.53
N PHE A 54 -13.24 -6.21 19.07
CA PHE A 54 -12.03 -6.47 18.29
C PHE A 54 -11.22 -7.61 18.90
N LYS A 55 -10.81 -8.54 18.07
CA LYS A 55 -9.99 -9.68 18.50
C LYS A 55 -8.89 -10.04 17.51
N LEU A 56 -7.87 -10.70 18.00
CA LEU A 56 -6.96 -11.47 17.18
C LEU A 56 -7.63 -12.82 16.88
N TYR A 57 -7.57 -13.24 15.62
CA TYR A 57 -8.27 -14.42 15.13
C TYR A 57 -7.42 -15.11 14.07
N ALA A 58 -7.15 -16.39 14.24
CA ALA A 58 -6.44 -17.19 13.26
C ALA A 58 -7.15 -18.54 13.09
N GLN A 59 -7.35 -18.93 11.84
CA GLN A 59 -7.91 -20.22 11.49
C GLN A 59 -6.80 -21.12 10.94
N TYR A 60 -6.87 -22.42 11.25
CA TYR A 60 -5.87 -23.41 10.86
C TYR A 60 -6.52 -24.54 10.06
N SER A 61 -5.75 -25.24 9.23
CA SER A 61 -6.23 -26.39 8.48
C SER A 61 -6.34 -27.62 9.36
N ASP A 62 -7.33 -28.49 9.07
CA ASP A 62 -7.60 -29.72 9.79
C ASP A 62 -6.54 -30.81 9.57
N ASP A 63 -5.78 -30.72 8.49
CA ASP A 63 -4.95 -31.82 7.96
C ASP A 63 -3.54 -31.90 8.54
N ALA A 64 -3.18 -31.03 9.50
CA ALA A 64 -1.81 -30.97 10.01
C ALA A 64 -1.66 -31.52 11.43
N PRO A 65 -0.55 -32.23 11.74
CA PRO A 65 -0.25 -32.66 13.11
C PRO A 65 -0.11 -31.45 14.03
N VAL A 66 -0.33 -31.69 15.35
CA VAL A 66 -0.45 -30.66 16.41
C VAL A 66 0.69 -29.64 16.41
N ASP A 67 1.90 -30.06 16.03
CA ASP A 67 3.11 -29.20 16.02
C ASP A 67 3.39 -28.48 14.69
N GLY A 68 2.51 -28.59 13.71
CA GLY A 68 2.73 -28.04 12.36
C GLY A 68 1.46 -27.53 11.68
N ARG A 69 0.48 -27.08 12.44
CA ARG A 69 -0.79 -26.56 11.87
C ARG A 69 -0.52 -25.43 10.89
N GLN A 70 -0.95 -25.65 9.67
CA GLN A 70 -0.82 -24.66 8.61
C GLN A 70 -1.91 -23.58 8.79
N PRO A 71 -1.55 -22.30 8.71
CA PRO A 71 -2.54 -21.24 8.72
C PRO A 71 -3.51 -21.39 7.54
N GLN A 72 -4.79 -21.25 7.79
CA GLN A 72 -5.77 -21.09 6.72
C GLN A 72 -5.62 -19.68 6.14
N VAL A 73 -5.40 -19.61 4.84
CA VAL A 73 -5.07 -18.37 4.14
C VAL A 73 -6.23 -17.88 3.29
N ASN A 74 -6.36 -16.56 3.18
CA ASN A 74 -7.30 -15.91 2.30
C ASN A 74 -6.72 -15.84 0.87
N GLN A 75 -7.32 -16.59 -0.05
CA GLN A 75 -6.93 -16.65 -1.46
C GLN A 75 -7.66 -15.60 -2.33
N GLY A 76 -8.37 -14.64 -1.71
CA GLY A 76 -9.14 -13.62 -2.44
C GLY A 76 -10.63 -13.96 -2.55
N ALA A 77 -11.20 -14.67 -1.55
CA ALA A 77 -12.59 -15.12 -1.50
C ALA A 77 -13.65 -14.00 -1.49
N LEU A 78 -13.25 -12.71 -1.35
CA LEU A 78 -14.17 -11.56 -1.38
C LEU A 78 -15.01 -11.45 -2.66
N PHE A 79 -14.56 -12.05 -3.74
CA PHE A 79 -15.29 -12.10 -5.01
C PHE A 79 -15.74 -13.53 -5.24
N GLY A 80 -16.81 -14.00 -4.62
CA GLY A 80 -17.36 -15.35 -4.69
C GLY A 80 -17.34 -16.02 -6.08
N PHE A 81 -17.16 -15.21 -7.12
CA PHE A 81 -16.97 -15.63 -8.52
C PHE A 81 -15.68 -16.44 -8.77
N LEU A 82 -14.66 -16.31 -7.91
CA LEU A 82 -13.37 -17.00 -8.04
C LEU A 82 -13.21 -18.19 -7.06
N ASN A 83 -14.25 -18.54 -6.31
CA ASN A 83 -14.19 -19.63 -5.34
C ASN A 83 -13.89 -20.99 -5.98
N GLU A 84 -14.30 -21.22 -7.22
CA GLU A 84 -13.99 -22.45 -7.96
C GLU A 84 -12.54 -22.47 -8.47
N HIS A 85 -11.84 -21.32 -8.51
CA HIS A 85 -10.50 -21.16 -9.08
C HIS A 85 -9.57 -20.43 -8.12
N LYS A 86 -9.53 -20.84 -6.86
CA LYS A 86 -8.74 -20.19 -5.79
C LYS A 86 -7.27 -19.95 -6.16
N GLY A 87 -6.63 -20.91 -6.83
CA GLY A 87 -5.24 -20.75 -7.27
C GLY A 87 -5.05 -19.66 -8.33
N VAL A 88 -6.02 -19.48 -9.23
CA VAL A 88 -6.01 -18.42 -10.25
C VAL A 88 -6.17 -17.06 -9.59
N ALA A 89 -7.06 -16.93 -8.61
CA ALA A 89 -7.24 -15.68 -7.85
C ALA A 89 -5.95 -15.27 -7.16
N ASN A 90 -5.32 -16.20 -6.44
CA ASN A 90 -4.04 -15.92 -5.76
C ASN A 90 -2.95 -15.47 -6.75
N PHE A 91 -2.83 -16.14 -7.90
CA PHE A 91 -1.87 -15.78 -8.95
C PHE A 91 -2.13 -14.37 -9.51
N VAL A 92 -3.38 -14.04 -9.82
CA VAL A 92 -3.77 -12.73 -10.35
C VAL A 92 -3.44 -11.64 -9.34
N PHE A 93 -3.79 -11.81 -8.06
CA PHE A 93 -3.46 -10.83 -7.03
C PHE A 93 -1.95 -10.71 -6.80
N ALA A 94 -1.19 -11.81 -6.87
CA ALA A 94 0.27 -11.76 -6.81
C ALA A 94 0.85 -10.96 -7.99
N LEU A 95 0.37 -11.20 -9.20
CA LEU A 95 0.79 -10.46 -10.40
C LEU A 95 0.47 -8.97 -10.28
N VAL A 96 -0.74 -8.62 -9.86
CA VAL A 96 -1.13 -7.21 -9.61
C VAL A 96 -0.21 -6.57 -8.58
N SER A 97 0.13 -7.28 -7.50
CA SER A 97 1.07 -6.79 -6.48
C SER A 97 2.46 -6.53 -7.06
N VAL A 98 2.98 -7.44 -7.89
CA VAL A 98 4.28 -7.24 -8.57
C VAL A 98 4.24 -6.02 -9.47
N VAL A 99 3.23 -5.91 -10.32
CA VAL A 99 3.09 -4.78 -11.26
C VAL A 99 2.98 -3.46 -10.51
N ALA A 100 2.15 -3.40 -9.47
CA ALA A 100 1.99 -2.20 -8.65
C ALA A 100 3.31 -1.82 -7.93
N GLY A 101 3.98 -2.78 -7.31
CA GLY A 101 5.26 -2.56 -6.64
C GLY A 101 6.34 -2.04 -7.58
N VAL A 102 6.49 -2.67 -8.75
CA VAL A 102 7.44 -2.25 -9.78
C VAL A 102 7.10 -0.85 -10.31
N ALA A 103 5.82 -0.57 -10.56
CA ALA A 103 5.37 0.74 -11.02
C ALA A 103 5.71 1.85 -10.00
N ILE A 104 5.47 1.62 -8.70
CA ILE A 104 5.82 2.57 -7.63
C ILE A 104 7.32 2.81 -7.58
N VAL A 105 8.13 1.75 -7.64
CA VAL A 105 9.59 1.86 -7.62
C VAL A 105 10.08 2.64 -8.84
N ILE A 106 9.68 2.26 -10.06
CA ILE A 106 10.06 2.97 -11.30
C ILE A 106 9.64 4.44 -11.22
N TRP A 107 8.43 4.70 -10.79
CA TRP A 107 7.92 6.06 -10.67
C TRP A 107 8.74 6.88 -9.67
N SER A 108 9.12 6.31 -8.52
CA SER A 108 9.95 6.98 -7.51
C SER A 108 11.34 7.36 -8.04
N TYR A 109 11.88 6.57 -8.97
CA TYR A 109 13.17 6.88 -9.64
C TYR A 109 13.03 7.95 -10.73
N ARG A 110 11.92 7.97 -11.44
CA ARG A 110 11.71 8.90 -12.57
C ARG A 110 11.28 10.30 -12.12
N ARG A 111 10.54 10.42 -11.04
CA ARG A 111 10.11 11.73 -10.52
C ARG A 111 11.22 12.34 -9.68
N THR A 112 11.89 13.31 -10.25
CA THR A 112 12.87 14.18 -9.58
C THR A 112 12.23 15.36 -8.85
N SER A 113 10.90 15.42 -8.77
CA SER A 113 10.20 16.48 -8.06
C SER A 113 10.44 16.33 -6.56
N PRO A 114 11.26 17.18 -5.96
CA PRO A 114 11.57 17.09 -4.56
C PRO A 114 10.48 17.84 -3.80
N GLY A 115 10.06 17.30 -2.69
CA GLY A 115 9.29 18.06 -1.73
C GLY A 115 7.92 17.50 -1.39
N ASP A 116 7.45 16.43 -2.05
CA ASP A 116 6.16 15.84 -1.70
C ASP A 116 6.33 14.66 -0.72
N TRP A 117 6.52 15.02 0.56
CA TRP A 117 6.64 14.03 1.64
C TRP A 117 5.36 13.21 1.80
N LEU A 118 4.20 13.82 1.54
CA LEU A 118 2.90 13.17 1.67
C LEU A 118 2.74 12.07 0.61
N LEU A 119 3.08 12.38 -0.64
CA LEU A 119 3.08 11.41 -1.73
C LEU A 119 4.07 10.26 -1.48
N SER A 120 5.27 10.60 -1.00
CA SER A 120 6.27 9.58 -0.65
C SER A 120 5.83 8.69 0.50
N THR A 121 5.12 9.24 1.49
CA THR A 121 4.52 8.49 2.60
C THR A 121 3.41 7.58 2.09
N ALA A 122 2.50 8.10 1.28
CA ALA A 122 1.40 7.33 0.70
C ALA A 122 1.92 6.15 -0.12
N LEU A 123 2.86 6.40 -1.02
CA LEU A 123 3.45 5.35 -1.87
C LEU A 123 4.31 4.36 -1.08
N GLY A 124 5.00 4.82 -0.03
CA GLY A 124 5.75 3.95 0.88
C GLY A 124 4.86 2.97 1.63
N LEU A 125 3.71 3.44 2.12
CA LEU A 125 2.70 2.60 2.76
C LEU A 125 2.05 1.61 1.78
N ILE A 126 1.69 2.07 0.58
CA ILE A 126 1.15 1.17 -0.46
C ILE A 126 2.17 0.09 -0.82
N LEU A 127 3.42 0.46 -0.99
CA LEU A 127 4.49 -0.49 -1.29
C LEU A 127 4.71 -1.48 -0.14
N ALA A 128 4.65 -1.02 1.12
CA ALA A 128 4.72 -1.88 2.31
C ALA A 128 3.65 -2.96 2.30
N GLY A 129 2.39 -2.57 2.15
CA GLY A 129 1.28 -3.51 2.13
C GLY A 129 1.30 -4.42 0.89
N THR A 130 1.74 -3.89 -0.25
CA THR A 130 1.93 -4.68 -1.48
C THR A 130 2.97 -5.79 -1.28
N ILE A 131 4.13 -5.47 -0.69
CA ILE A 131 5.19 -6.44 -0.41
C ILE A 131 4.75 -7.45 0.65
N GLY A 132 4.12 -7.00 1.73
CA GLY A 132 3.65 -7.86 2.82
C GLY A 132 2.68 -8.94 2.33
N ASN A 133 1.64 -8.53 1.59
CA ASN A 133 0.67 -9.46 1.04
C ASN A 133 1.20 -10.29 -0.15
N LEU A 134 2.16 -9.77 -0.93
CA LEU A 134 2.83 -10.52 -1.99
C LEU A 134 3.67 -11.67 -1.41
N TYR A 135 4.43 -11.40 -0.34
CA TYR A 135 5.20 -12.43 0.35
C TYR A 135 4.31 -13.61 0.75
N ASP A 136 3.19 -13.33 1.40
CA ASP A 136 2.25 -14.38 1.82
C ASP A 136 1.70 -15.18 0.64
N ARG A 137 1.36 -14.52 -0.47
CA ARG A 137 0.86 -15.18 -1.68
C ARG A 137 1.88 -16.12 -2.32
N ILE A 138 3.16 -15.78 -2.24
CA ILE A 138 4.23 -16.63 -2.78
C ILE A 138 4.52 -17.81 -1.85
N VAL A 139 4.60 -17.55 -0.54
CA VAL A 139 5.04 -18.55 0.44
C VAL A 139 3.91 -19.46 0.90
N PHE A 140 2.72 -18.90 1.14
CA PHE A 140 1.57 -19.60 1.71
C PHE A 140 0.43 -19.83 0.71
N HIS A 141 0.58 -19.36 -0.53
CA HIS A 141 -0.45 -19.43 -1.58
C HIS A 141 -1.76 -18.73 -1.24
N GLY A 142 -1.69 -17.69 -0.39
CA GLY A 142 -2.77 -16.84 0.06
C GLY A 142 -2.29 -15.93 1.17
N VAL A 143 -3.16 -15.08 1.69
CA VAL A 143 -2.81 -14.06 2.69
C VAL A 143 -3.25 -14.52 4.07
N ARG A 144 -2.37 -14.37 5.06
CA ARG A 144 -2.66 -14.63 6.48
C ARG A 144 -3.29 -13.38 7.10
N ASP A 145 -4.60 -13.49 7.42
CA ASP A 145 -5.37 -12.43 8.05
C ASP A 145 -5.63 -12.79 9.51
N PHE A 146 -5.55 -11.82 10.42
CA PHE A 146 -5.64 -12.08 11.86
C PHE A 146 -6.29 -10.96 12.68
N LEU A 147 -6.61 -9.81 12.12
CA LEU A 147 -7.31 -8.70 12.77
C LEU A 147 -8.80 -8.81 12.46
N TYR A 148 -9.63 -8.98 13.48
CA TYR A 148 -11.06 -9.16 13.29
C TYR A 148 -11.86 -8.15 14.09
N TRP A 149 -12.51 -7.22 13.38
CA TRP A 149 -13.46 -6.29 13.92
C TRP A 149 -14.87 -6.84 13.78
N TYR A 150 -15.61 -6.93 14.91
CA TYR A 150 -16.96 -7.49 14.93
C TYR A 150 -17.97 -6.64 15.72
N TYR A 151 -17.63 -5.38 16.07
CA TYR A 151 -18.55 -4.48 16.74
C TYR A 151 -19.60 -3.96 15.75
N LYS A 152 -20.89 -4.27 15.99
CA LYS A 152 -22.06 -3.92 15.17
C LYS A 152 -22.03 -4.44 13.72
N VAL A 153 -20.87 -4.59 13.12
CA VAL A 153 -20.67 -5.09 11.77
C VAL A 153 -19.53 -6.09 11.79
N ASN A 154 -19.76 -7.28 11.23
CA ASN A 154 -18.70 -8.25 11.02
C ASN A 154 -17.87 -7.83 9.82
N TRP A 155 -16.71 -7.19 10.09
CA TRP A 155 -15.77 -6.83 9.04
C TRP A 155 -14.95 -8.07 8.63
N PRO A 156 -14.63 -8.25 7.34
CA PRO A 156 -13.70 -9.31 6.94
C PRO A 156 -12.41 -9.25 7.75
N VAL A 157 -11.86 -10.40 8.10
CA VAL A 157 -10.55 -10.46 8.80
C VAL A 157 -9.49 -9.87 7.87
N PHE A 158 -8.58 -9.07 8.41
CA PHE A 158 -7.55 -8.33 7.68
C PHE A 158 -6.21 -8.40 8.41
N ASN A 159 -5.19 -7.70 7.89
CA ASN A 159 -3.84 -7.72 8.44
C ASN A 159 -3.18 -6.32 8.39
N VAL A 160 -1.93 -6.20 8.84
CA VAL A 160 -1.20 -4.93 8.88
C VAL A 160 -0.89 -4.41 7.47
N ALA A 161 -0.62 -5.29 6.50
CA ALA A 161 -0.40 -4.88 5.11
C ALA A 161 -1.66 -4.21 4.53
N ASP A 162 -2.86 -4.70 4.85
CA ASP A 162 -4.13 -4.09 4.43
C ASP A 162 -4.31 -2.70 5.05
N CYS A 163 -3.95 -2.54 6.34
CA CYS A 163 -3.93 -1.22 6.98
C CYS A 163 -2.99 -0.25 6.23
N CYS A 164 -1.80 -0.72 5.85
CA CYS A 164 -0.85 0.09 5.08
C CYS A 164 -1.44 0.49 3.71
N LEU A 165 -2.06 -0.45 2.99
CA LEU A 165 -2.70 -0.18 1.70
C LEU A 165 -3.81 0.86 1.83
N VAL A 166 -4.71 0.69 2.80
CA VAL A 166 -5.85 1.59 3.02
C VAL A 166 -5.37 2.99 3.44
N CYS A 167 -4.45 3.08 4.40
CA CYS A 167 -3.89 4.37 4.82
C CYS A 167 -3.15 5.06 3.68
N GLY A 168 -2.35 4.33 2.92
CA GLY A 168 -1.63 4.86 1.76
C GLY A 168 -2.57 5.35 0.66
N ALA A 169 -3.61 4.58 0.34
CA ALA A 169 -4.63 4.98 -0.64
C ALA A 169 -5.40 6.22 -0.17
N PHE A 170 -5.76 6.29 1.11
CA PHE A 170 -6.42 7.46 1.68
C PHE A 170 -5.54 8.72 1.58
N LEU A 171 -4.24 8.60 1.89
CA LEU A 171 -3.30 9.72 1.76
C LEU A 171 -3.12 10.17 0.30
N LEU A 172 -3.08 9.24 -0.65
CA LEU A 172 -3.07 9.56 -2.09
C LEU A 172 -4.32 10.33 -2.50
N LEU A 173 -5.46 9.86 -2.05
CA LEU A 173 -6.75 10.49 -2.36
C LEU A 173 -6.82 11.89 -1.74
N ALA A 174 -6.43 12.02 -0.47
CA ALA A 174 -6.35 13.31 0.22
C ALA A 174 -5.44 14.28 -0.54
N GLN A 175 -4.26 13.80 -0.97
CA GLN A 175 -3.36 14.64 -1.76
C GLN A 175 -3.97 15.08 -3.09
N ALA A 176 -4.68 14.19 -3.80
CA ALA A 176 -5.34 14.54 -5.05
C ALA A 176 -6.41 15.64 -4.87
N PHE A 177 -7.10 15.64 -3.73
CA PHE A 177 -8.10 16.68 -3.43
C PHE A 177 -7.47 18.00 -2.98
N PHE A 178 -6.34 17.97 -2.28
CA PHE A 178 -5.69 19.17 -1.72
C PHE A 178 -4.54 19.70 -2.58
N ALA A 179 -4.07 18.94 -3.56
CA ALA A 179 -3.09 19.43 -4.52
C ALA A 179 -3.72 20.56 -5.34
N GLN A 180 -3.29 21.79 -5.13
CA GLN A 180 -3.68 22.90 -5.99
C GLN A 180 -3.22 22.58 -7.42
N PRO A 181 -4.08 22.82 -8.45
CA PRO A 181 -3.64 22.71 -9.82
C PRO A 181 -2.42 23.62 -10.00
N ALA A 182 -1.35 23.06 -10.54
CA ALA A 182 -0.16 23.84 -10.87
C ALA A 182 -0.62 25.01 -11.75
N THR A 183 -0.55 26.22 -11.21
CA THR A 183 -0.83 27.43 -11.97
C THR A 183 0.17 27.41 -13.11
N GLU A 184 -0.30 27.12 -14.30
CA GLU A 184 0.47 27.27 -15.54
C GLU A 184 1.04 28.68 -15.51
N LYS A 185 2.34 28.82 -15.28
CA LYS A 185 3.03 30.08 -15.52
C LYS A 185 2.88 30.34 -17.01
N LYS A 186 1.79 31.03 -17.33
CA LYS A 186 1.60 31.63 -18.64
C LYS A 186 2.81 32.53 -18.86
N THR A 187 3.80 32.00 -19.55
CA THR A 187 4.91 32.81 -20.02
C THR A 187 4.27 33.87 -20.93
N LEU A 188 4.08 35.06 -20.37
CA LEU A 188 3.78 36.23 -21.17
C LEU A 188 4.99 36.40 -22.09
N ILE A 189 4.87 35.88 -23.30
CA ILE A 189 5.70 36.25 -24.38
C ILE A 189 5.36 37.73 -24.61
N MET A 190 6.15 38.62 -24.04
CA MET A 190 6.10 40.03 -24.39
C MET A 190 6.43 40.10 -25.91
N PRO A 191 5.54 40.69 -26.70
CA PRO A 191 5.87 40.89 -28.09
C PRO A 191 7.15 41.72 -28.14
N ALA A 192 8.13 41.24 -28.93
CA ALA A 192 9.37 41.93 -29.18
C ALA A 192 9.06 43.40 -29.51
N ALA A 193 9.67 44.28 -28.75
CA ALA A 193 9.55 45.72 -28.94
C ALA A 193 9.69 46.03 -30.42
N ALA A 194 8.72 46.76 -30.95
CA ALA A 194 8.74 47.24 -32.33
C ALA A 194 10.10 47.90 -32.60
N GLU A 195 10.78 47.33 -33.57
CA GLU A 195 11.97 47.84 -34.15
C GLU A 195 11.73 49.29 -34.52
N SER A 196 12.46 50.22 -33.89
CA SER A 196 12.35 51.66 -34.12
C SER A 196 12.71 51.94 -35.57
N LEU A 197 11.71 52.35 -36.36
CA LEU A 197 11.90 52.89 -37.68
C LEU A 197 12.90 54.05 -37.61
N PRO A 198 13.89 54.12 -38.53
CA PRO A 198 14.82 55.24 -38.56
C PRO A 198 14.08 56.51 -38.92
N ASN A 199 14.37 57.55 -38.17
CA ASN A 199 13.85 58.91 -38.33
C ASN A 199 14.22 59.49 -39.73
N PRO A 200 13.24 59.91 -40.57
CA PRO A 200 13.53 60.36 -41.92
C PRO A 200 14.03 61.85 -42.02
N GLU A 201 14.55 62.41 -40.93
CA GLU A 201 14.87 63.88 -40.89
C GLU A 201 16.33 64.27 -41.04
N VAL A 202 17.22 63.40 -41.55
CA VAL A 202 18.65 63.75 -41.78
C VAL A 202 19.02 63.65 -43.29
N ALA A 203 18.11 63.98 -44.18
CA ALA A 203 18.41 64.06 -45.59
C ALA A 203 18.07 65.42 -46.24
N ARG A 204 18.43 66.48 -45.53
CA ARG A 204 18.51 67.82 -46.17
C ARG A 204 19.60 68.62 -45.42
N ILE A 205 20.78 68.60 -45.88
CA ILE A 205 21.75 69.71 -46.00
C ILE A 205 23.05 69.12 -46.61
N ASN A 206 23.29 69.55 -47.84
CA ASN A 206 24.39 69.62 -48.69
C ASN A 206 24.23 68.86 -50.02
#